data_86230db754979d82986d1a88fec7578c
#
_entry.id   86230db754979d82986d1a88fec7578c
#
_cell.length_a   1.000
_cell.length_b   1.000
_cell.length_c   1.000
_cell.angle_alpha   90.00
_cell.angle_beta   90.00
_cell.angle_gamma   90.00
#
_symmetry.space_group_name_H-M   'P 1'
#
loop_
_entity.id
_entity.type
_entity.pdbx_description
1 polymer ?
#
loop_
_entity_poly.entity_id
_entity_poly.type
_entity_poly.pdbx_seq_one_letter_code
_entity_poly.pdbx_strand_id
1 'polypeptide(L)'
;PNKFYASNSEDFKSLLAYAKIENKAVIIDFVADWCGPCKNMDMELWQSDEFKALKNYIFIEVDIDYNQPIAMRYRVTNIPRVIVEVANSENNILIDKMGFRSKNQYINDLEYYNKFDFKEVYAGGLNEKKVGEAYRNLHVSDEKKTYNTFLKLSSKYFNKALKKEKNTINQLNILYNLRLRGSEKKAKKNLSKLSLNRSTLSEGEKILFEKIIANND
;
A
#
# COMPACT_ATOMS: atom_id res chain seq x y z
N PRO A 1 -11.73 0.21 8.78
CA PRO A 1 -10.56 0.26 7.89
C PRO A 1 -9.91 -1.11 7.73
N ASN A 2 -9.37 -1.40 6.54
CA ASN A 2 -8.51 -2.57 6.37
C ASN A 2 -7.19 -2.33 7.08
N LYS A 3 -6.74 -3.27 7.90
CA LYS A 3 -5.43 -3.24 8.58
C LYS A 3 -4.36 -3.78 7.63
N PHE A 4 -3.26 -3.06 7.55
CA PHE A 4 -2.09 -3.41 6.76
C PHE A 4 -0.84 -3.35 7.64
N TYR A 5 0.18 -4.10 7.26
CA TYR A 5 1.48 -4.13 7.92
C TYR A 5 2.54 -3.62 6.96
N ALA A 6 3.33 -2.65 7.37
CA ALA A 6 4.49 -2.23 6.59
C ALA A 6 5.71 -3.03 7.04
N SER A 7 6.17 -3.94 6.21
CA SER A 7 7.35 -4.76 6.50
C SER A 7 8.67 -4.03 6.19
N ASN A 8 8.60 -2.95 5.41
CA ASN A 8 9.75 -2.13 5.02
C ASN A 8 9.28 -0.78 4.44
N SER A 9 10.24 0.10 4.13
CA SER A 9 9.93 1.43 3.58
C SER A 9 9.27 1.41 2.21
N GLU A 10 9.47 0.38 1.39
CA GLU A 10 8.85 0.23 0.07
C GLU A 10 7.37 -0.11 0.21
N ASP A 11 7.05 -1.06 1.10
CA ASP A 11 5.66 -1.41 1.44
C ASP A 11 4.92 -0.18 1.98
N PHE A 12 5.55 0.56 2.88
CA PHE A 12 4.98 1.77 3.44
C PHE A 12 4.66 2.82 2.37
N LYS A 13 5.59 3.09 1.46
CA LYS A 13 5.36 4.00 0.32
C LYS A 13 4.20 3.52 -0.57
N SER A 14 4.10 2.22 -0.78
CA SER A 14 3.03 1.61 -1.57
C SER A 14 1.67 1.76 -0.90
N LEU A 15 1.61 1.65 0.44
CA LEU A 15 0.39 1.88 1.22
C LEU A 15 -0.04 3.35 1.21
N LEU A 16 0.89 4.29 1.30
CA LEU A 16 0.60 5.72 1.13
C LEU A 16 0.05 6.01 -0.28
N ALA A 17 0.64 5.41 -1.32
CA ALA A 17 0.14 5.54 -2.68
C ALA A 17 -1.26 4.92 -2.84
N TYR A 18 -1.54 3.80 -2.18
CA TYR A 18 -2.86 3.18 -2.15
C TYR A 18 -3.90 4.08 -1.49
N ALA A 19 -3.59 4.67 -0.33
CA ALA A 19 -4.48 5.62 0.33
C ALA A 19 -4.86 6.80 -0.58
N LYS A 20 -3.87 7.31 -1.31
CA LYS A 20 -4.06 8.37 -2.31
C LYS A 20 -5.01 7.95 -3.44
N ILE A 21 -4.88 6.72 -3.94
CA ILE A 21 -5.75 6.17 -4.99
C ILE A 21 -7.19 6.03 -4.51
N GLU A 22 -7.36 5.60 -3.26
CA GLU A 22 -8.66 5.37 -2.64
C GLU A 22 -9.28 6.66 -2.07
N ASN A 23 -8.58 7.80 -2.15
CA ASN A 23 -8.97 9.09 -1.55
C ASN A 23 -9.23 8.99 -0.04
N LYS A 24 -8.35 8.29 0.69
CA LYS A 24 -8.46 8.03 2.12
C LYS A 24 -7.30 8.62 2.90
N ALA A 25 -7.56 9.05 4.12
CA ALA A 25 -6.49 9.35 5.07
C ALA A 25 -5.80 8.05 5.55
N VAL A 26 -4.60 8.19 6.09
CA VAL A 26 -3.82 7.08 6.62
C VAL A 26 -3.74 7.20 8.13
N ILE A 27 -4.09 6.14 8.83
CA ILE A 27 -3.77 5.96 10.24
C ILE A 27 -2.50 5.13 10.32
N ILE A 28 -1.47 5.64 10.97
CA ILE A 28 -0.19 4.95 11.19
C ILE A 28 -0.08 4.68 12.68
N ASP A 29 -0.07 3.41 13.06
CA ASP A 29 0.09 2.96 14.43
C ASP A 29 1.50 2.39 14.63
N PHE A 30 2.31 3.08 15.42
CA PHE A 30 3.66 2.66 15.76
C PHE A 30 3.64 1.79 17.01
N VAL A 31 4.05 0.54 16.85
CA VAL A 31 3.97 -0.51 17.86
C VAL A 31 5.29 -1.28 18.02
N ALA A 32 5.35 -2.17 19.00
CA ALA A 32 6.34 -3.23 19.10
C ALA A 32 5.77 -4.40 19.93
N ASP A 33 6.31 -5.60 19.75
CA ASP A 33 5.86 -6.81 20.45
C ASP A 33 5.93 -6.70 21.98
N TRP A 34 6.89 -5.96 22.50
CA TRP A 34 7.06 -5.73 23.95
C TRP A 34 6.16 -4.62 24.51
N CYS A 35 5.43 -3.88 23.68
CA CYS A 35 4.64 -2.73 24.08
C CYS A 35 3.28 -3.16 24.65
N GLY A 36 3.18 -3.31 25.97
CA GLY A 36 1.91 -3.62 26.65
C GLY A 36 0.78 -2.62 26.36
N PRO A 37 1.01 -1.30 26.47
CA PRO A 37 -0.01 -0.29 26.13
C PRO A 37 -0.49 -0.36 24.66
N CYS A 38 0.38 -0.76 23.71
CA CYS A 38 -0.02 -0.96 22.31
C CYS A 38 -1.02 -2.11 22.17
N LYS A 39 -0.77 -3.22 22.87
CA LYS A 39 -1.69 -4.38 22.89
C LYS A 39 -3.04 -4.02 23.49
N ASN A 40 -3.07 -3.21 24.53
CA ASN A 40 -4.32 -2.72 25.11
C ASN A 40 -5.08 -1.84 24.10
N MET A 41 -4.39 -0.95 23.37
CA MET A 41 -5.02 -0.15 22.31
C MET A 41 -5.55 -1.01 21.17
N ASP A 42 -4.82 -2.07 20.77
CA ASP A 42 -5.32 -2.98 19.74
C ASP A 42 -6.66 -3.59 20.16
N MET A 43 -6.76 -4.11 21.39
CA MET A 43 -7.99 -4.74 21.89
C MET A 43 -9.15 -3.74 22.06
N GLU A 44 -8.89 -2.57 22.64
CA GLU A 44 -9.94 -1.64 23.03
C GLU A 44 -10.38 -0.72 21.88
N LEU A 45 -9.44 -0.31 21.02
CA LEU A 45 -9.69 0.66 19.96
C LEU A 45 -9.78 0.00 18.58
N TRP A 46 -8.70 -0.65 18.13
CA TRP A 46 -8.61 -1.12 16.74
C TRP A 46 -9.53 -2.30 16.42
N GLN A 47 -9.91 -3.07 17.46
CA GLN A 47 -10.89 -4.17 17.31
C GLN A 47 -12.32 -3.73 17.58
N SER A 48 -12.57 -2.48 17.97
CA SER A 48 -13.92 -1.99 18.27
C SER A 48 -14.80 -1.87 17.02
N ASP A 49 -16.11 -2.00 17.22
CA ASP A 49 -17.07 -1.86 16.11
C ASP A 49 -17.11 -0.43 15.58
N GLU A 50 -16.94 0.56 16.44
CA GLU A 50 -16.88 1.97 16.06
C GLU A 50 -15.70 2.22 15.13
N PHE A 51 -14.50 1.68 15.42
CA PHE A 51 -13.36 1.79 14.52
C PHE A 51 -13.59 1.07 13.20
N LYS A 52 -14.13 -0.15 13.24
CA LYS A 52 -14.46 -0.93 12.03
C LYS A 52 -15.49 -0.23 11.12
N ALA A 53 -16.35 0.60 11.68
CA ALA A 53 -17.35 1.37 10.94
C ALA A 53 -16.75 2.53 10.13
N LEU A 54 -15.53 3.01 10.47
CA LEU A 54 -14.85 4.08 9.74
C LEU A 54 -14.45 3.61 8.33
N LYS A 55 -14.75 4.40 7.30
CA LYS A 55 -14.56 3.98 5.90
C LYS A 55 -13.47 4.77 5.16
N ASN A 56 -13.15 5.98 5.62
CA ASN A 56 -12.26 6.90 4.91
C ASN A 56 -10.81 6.81 5.36
N TYR A 57 -10.39 5.65 5.87
CA TYR A 57 -9.04 5.41 6.34
C TYR A 57 -8.42 4.15 5.75
N ILE A 58 -7.11 4.21 5.57
CA ILE A 58 -6.21 3.06 5.48
C ILE A 58 -5.48 2.97 6.81
N PHE A 59 -5.49 1.80 7.45
CA PHE A 59 -4.82 1.59 8.75
C PHE A 59 -3.52 0.81 8.53
N ILE A 60 -2.39 1.41 8.90
CA ILE A 60 -1.06 0.84 8.74
C ILE A 60 -0.44 0.65 10.12
N GLU A 61 -0.13 -0.58 10.48
CA GLU A 61 0.68 -0.91 11.64
C GLU A 61 2.16 -0.96 11.24
N VAL A 62 3.01 -0.32 12.04
CA VAL A 62 4.46 -0.23 11.84
C VAL A 62 5.14 -0.69 13.12
N ASP A 63 5.72 -1.87 13.09
CA ASP A 63 6.60 -2.33 14.16
C ASP A 63 7.94 -1.58 14.09
N ILE A 64 8.26 -0.83 15.14
CA ILE A 64 9.45 0.03 15.17
C ILE A 64 10.77 -0.74 15.25
N ASP A 65 10.74 -1.96 15.77
CA ASP A 65 11.95 -2.79 15.89
C ASP A 65 12.42 -3.28 14.51
N TYR A 66 11.46 -3.52 13.61
CA TYR A 66 11.75 -3.97 12.23
C TYR A 66 11.77 -2.83 11.21
N ASN A 67 11.17 -1.65 11.53
CA ASN A 67 10.98 -0.56 10.59
C ASN A 67 11.55 0.78 11.09
N GLN A 68 12.77 0.75 11.60
CA GLN A 68 13.47 1.93 12.10
C GLN A 68 13.48 3.13 11.12
N PRO A 69 13.71 2.96 9.80
CA PRO A 69 13.69 4.08 8.87
C PRO A 69 12.34 4.82 8.82
N ILE A 70 11.22 4.07 8.97
CA ILE A 70 9.88 4.67 9.02
C ILE A 70 9.70 5.40 10.37
N ALA A 71 10.06 4.75 11.48
CA ALA A 71 9.99 5.36 12.81
C ALA A 71 10.82 6.65 12.89
N MET A 72 12.03 6.67 12.33
CA MET A 72 12.89 7.86 12.25
C MET A 72 12.26 8.98 11.41
N ARG A 73 11.65 8.67 10.27
CA ARG A 73 10.95 9.65 9.44
C ARG A 73 9.90 10.42 10.23
N TYR A 74 9.16 9.73 11.08
CA TYR A 74 8.14 10.33 11.94
C TYR A 74 8.65 10.76 13.31
N ARG A 75 9.97 10.66 13.56
CA ARG A 75 10.62 11.00 14.85
C ARG A 75 9.93 10.31 16.03
N VAL A 76 9.66 9.01 15.88
CA VAL A 76 9.03 8.21 16.94
C VAL A 76 10.02 7.99 18.07
N THR A 77 9.73 8.54 19.24
CA THR A 77 10.54 8.41 20.46
C THR A 77 9.88 7.54 21.51
N ASN A 78 8.57 7.44 21.47
CA ASN A 78 7.77 6.63 22.41
C ASN A 78 6.60 5.98 21.67
N ILE A 79 6.17 4.81 22.14
CA ILE A 79 5.03 4.05 21.64
C ILE A 79 4.06 3.70 22.79
N PRO A 80 2.75 3.50 22.53
CA PRO A 80 2.11 3.65 21.23
C PRO A 80 2.17 5.10 20.72
N ARG A 81 2.33 5.29 19.43
CA ARG A 81 2.13 6.59 18.79
C ARG A 81 1.28 6.42 17.57
N VAL A 82 0.23 7.20 17.47
CA VAL A 82 -0.70 7.19 16.35
C VAL A 82 -0.64 8.51 15.60
N ILE A 83 -0.37 8.41 14.31
CA ILE A 83 -0.41 9.54 13.39
C ILE A 83 -1.52 9.30 12.38
N VAL A 84 -2.35 10.31 12.16
CA VAL A 84 -3.29 10.32 11.05
C VAL A 84 -2.87 11.42 10.08
N GLU A 85 -2.64 11.04 8.83
CA GLU A 85 -2.19 11.97 7.80
C GLU A 85 -2.92 11.80 6.47
N VAL A 86 -2.82 12.82 5.65
CA VAL A 86 -3.20 12.76 4.23
C VAL A 86 -1.94 12.55 3.39
N ALA A 87 -1.85 11.44 2.68
CA ALA A 87 -0.62 10.96 2.03
C ALA A 87 -0.25 11.72 0.74
N ASN A 88 -0.29 13.07 0.71
CA ASN A 88 -0.04 13.83 -0.52
C ASN A 88 1.19 14.76 -0.49
N SER A 89 1.62 15.25 0.68
CA SER A 89 2.75 16.16 0.82
C SER A 89 3.24 16.21 2.25
N GLU A 90 4.36 16.89 2.47
CA GLU A 90 4.87 17.14 3.82
C GLU A 90 3.87 18.01 4.62
N ASN A 91 3.66 17.65 5.89
CA ASN A 91 2.85 18.37 6.89
C ASN A 91 1.30 18.26 6.80
N ASN A 92 0.76 17.21 6.21
CA ASN A 92 -0.68 16.95 6.27
C ASN A 92 -1.08 16.01 7.42
N ILE A 93 -0.44 16.19 8.56
CA ILE A 93 -0.81 15.46 9.78
C ILE A 93 -2.09 16.05 10.34
N LEU A 94 -3.12 15.22 10.46
CA LEU A 94 -4.43 15.56 11.03
C LEU A 94 -4.46 15.29 12.53
N ILE A 95 -3.83 14.19 12.95
CA ILE A 95 -3.74 13.75 14.35
C ILE A 95 -2.33 13.25 14.61
N ASP A 96 -1.76 13.63 15.74
CA ASP A 96 -0.50 13.08 16.27
C ASP A 96 -0.66 12.89 17.76
N LYS A 97 -0.78 11.64 18.20
CA LYS A 97 -0.96 11.30 19.63
C LYS A 97 0.08 10.28 20.08
N MET A 98 0.74 10.59 21.14
CA MET A 98 1.76 9.77 21.79
C MET A 98 1.24 9.21 23.12
N GLY A 99 1.58 7.96 23.42
CA GLY A 99 1.16 7.24 24.61
C GLY A 99 -0.26 6.69 24.51
N PHE A 100 -0.61 5.83 25.47
CA PHE A 100 -1.93 5.22 25.54
C PHE A 100 -3.05 6.27 25.61
N ARG A 101 -4.10 6.05 24.83
CA ARG A 101 -5.33 6.84 24.86
C ARG A 101 -6.53 5.91 24.82
N SER A 102 -7.58 6.27 25.54
CA SER A 102 -8.82 5.50 25.52
C SER A 102 -9.49 5.57 24.15
N LYS A 103 -10.31 4.55 23.86
CA LYS A 103 -11.10 4.47 22.63
C LYS A 103 -11.84 5.78 22.30
N ASN A 104 -12.56 6.34 23.27
CA ASN A 104 -13.37 7.54 23.05
C ASN A 104 -12.54 8.76 22.64
N GLN A 105 -11.29 8.87 23.09
CA GLN A 105 -10.40 9.97 22.72
C GLN A 105 -9.94 9.90 21.26
N TYR A 106 -9.91 8.69 20.65
CA TYR A 106 -9.59 8.51 19.25
C TYR A 106 -10.82 8.54 18.36
N ILE A 107 -11.89 7.84 18.75
CA ILE A 107 -13.07 7.67 17.90
C ILE A 107 -13.69 9.02 17.55
N ASN A 108 -13.85 9.93 18.50
CA ASN A 108 -14.40 11.26 18.23
C ASN A 108 -13.60 12.03 17.16
N ASP A 109 -12.26 12.00 17.28
CA ASP A 109 -11.39 12.68 16.31
C ASP A 109 -11.45 11.98 14.93
N LEU A 110 -11.43 10.65 14.92
CA LEU A 110 -11.49 9.88 13.68
C LEU A 110 -12.85 10.03 12.98
N GLU A 111 -13.96 10.04 13.72
CA GLU A 111 -15.27 10.29 13.16
C GLU A 111 -15.40 11.69 12.55
N TYR A 112 -14.76 12.68 13.16
CA TYR A 112 -14.71 14.03 12.60
C TYR A 112 -14.11 14.01 11.20
N TYR A 113 -12.91 13.46 11.03
CA TYR A 113 -12.24 13.40 9.73
C TYR A 113 -12.81 12.35 8.78
N ASN A 114 -13.54 11.34 9.29
CA ASN A 114 -14.20 10.33 8.45
C ASN A 114 -15.29 10.91 7.52
N LYS A 115 -15.73 12.14 7.78
CA LYS A 115 -16.72 12.88 6.98
C LYS A 115 -16.10 13.64 5.81
N PHE A 116 -14.76 13.76 5.77
CA PHE A 116 -14.06 14.54 4.73
C PHE A 116 -13.92 13.73 3.44
N ASP A 117 -14.12 14.42 2.31
CA ASP A 117 -13.73 13.90 1.01
C ASP A 117 -12.30 14.37 0.68
N PHE A 118 -11.38 13.42 0.68
CA PHE A 118 -9.95 13.70 0.40
C PHE A 118 -9.63 13.74 -1.10
N LYS A 119 -10.61 13.60 -1.97
CA LYS A 119 -10.41 13.56 -3.43
C LYS A 119 -9.73 14.82 -3.96
N GLU A 120 -10.13 15.99 -3.49
CA GLU A 120 -9.54 17.26 -3.92
C GLU A 120 -8.12 17.43 -3.40
N VAL A 121 -7.84 16.94 -2.18
CA VAL A 121 -6.51 16.98 -1.57
C VAL A 121 -5.51 16.13 -2.37
N TYR A 122 -6.00 15.07 -3.01
CA TYR A 122 -5.23 14.19 -3.88
C TYR A 122 -5.29 14.57 -5.37
N ALA A 123 -5.93 15.68 -5.71
CA ALA A 123 -5.96 16.20 -7.08
C ALA A 123 -4.52 16.54 -7.55
N GLY A 124 -4.07 15.92 -8.61
CA GLY A 124 -2.67 15.92 -9.03
C GLY A 124 -2.04 14.53 -8.96
N GLY A 125 -2.90 13.54 -8.89
CA GLY A 125 -2.70 12.13 -8.69
C GLY A 125 -1.53 11.45 -9.40
N LEU A 126 -1.31 10.23 -9.03
CA LEU A 126 -0.38 9.31 -9.66
C LEU A 126 -0.85 9.01 -11.09
N ASN A 127 0.08 8.96 -12.05
CA ASN A 127 -0.26 8.46 -13.38
C ASN A 127 -0.60 6.96 -13.32
N GLU A 128 -1.28 6.44 -14.33
CA GLU A 128 -1.80 5.07 -14.33
C GLU A 128 -0.72 4.01 -14.12
N LYS A 129 0.51 4.24 -14.57
CA LYS A 129 1.64 3.33 -14.35
C LYS A 129 2.00 3.26 -12.88
N LYS A 130 2.18 4.40 -12.21
CA LYS A 130 2.48 4.45 -10.76
C LYS A 130 1.37 3.85 -9.91
N VAL A 131 0.11 4.08 -10.29
CA VAL A 131 -1.05 3.43 -9.65
C VAL A 131 -0.98 1.91 -9.80
N GLY A 132 -0.66 1.42 -10.99
CA GLY A 132 -0.49 0.00 -11.24
C GLY A 132 0.63 -0.62 -10.40
N GLU A 133 1.76 0.07 -10.28
CA GLU A 133 2.89 -0.35 -9.45
C GLU A 133 2.51 -0.39 -7.95
N ALA A 134 1.83 0.65 -7.45
CA ALA A 134 1.36 0.69 -6.07
C ALA A 134 0.46 -0.50 -5.73
N TYR A 135 -0.55 -0.79 -6.54
CA TYR A 135 -1.41 -1.96 -6.31
C TYR A 135 -0.64 -3.29 -6.35
N ARG A 136 0.36 -3.43 -7.21
CA ARG A 136 1.16 -4.66 -7.27
C ARG A 136 2.00 -4.86 -6.01
N ASN A 137 2.54 -3.76 -5.47
CA ASN A 137 3.44 -3.79 -4.32
C ASN A 137 2.71 -3.92 -2.97
N LEU A 138 1.38 -3.96 -2.98
CA LEU A 138 0.59 -4.23 -1.77
C LEU A 138 0.64 -5.72 -1.40
N HIS A 139 1.76 -6.16 -0.85
CA HIS A 139 1.95 -7.53 -0.33
C HIS A 139 1.23 -7.80 1.01
N VAL A 140 0.35 -6.98 1.42
CA VAL A 140 0.07 -6.61 2.80
C VAL A 140 -1.01 -7.41 3.49
N SER A 141 -1.56 -8.41 2.88
CA SER A 141 -2.46 -9.29 3.61
C SER A 141 -2.02 -10.74 3.44
N ASP A 142 -2.00 -11.46 4.53
CA ASP A 142 -1.84 -12.91 4.54
C ASP A 142 -2.96 -13.63 3.75
N GLU A 143 -3.95 -12.87 3.27
CA GLU A 143 -5.04 -13.35 2.44
C GLU A 143 -4.68 -13.28 0.96
N LYS A 144 -4.28 -14.42 0.42
CA LYS A 144 -4.08 -14.64 -1.03
C LYS A 144 -5.21 -14.06 -1.91
N LYS A 145 -6.45 -14.07 -1.42
CA LYS A 145 -7.62 -13.51 -2.13
C LYS A 145 -7.52 -11.98 -2.27
N THR A 146 -7.13 -11.29 -1.21
CA THR A 146 -6.99 -9.83 -1.20
C THR A 146 -5.84 -9.40 -2.10
N TYR A 147 -4.69 -10.07 -2.03
CA TYR A 147 -3.56 -9.83 -2.91
C TYR A 147 -3.92 -10.03 -4.40
N ASN A 148 -4.64 -11.11 -4.72
CA ASN A 148 -5.12 -11.33 -6.09
C ASN A 148 -6.06 -10.21 -6.58
N THR A 149 -6.83 -9.59 -5.70
CA THR A 149 -7.66 -8.43 -6.03
C THR A 149 -6.80 -7.22 -6.37
N PHE A 150 -5.76 -6.92 -5.57
CA PHE A 150 -4.81 -5.86 -5.87
C PHE A 150 -4.07 -6.10 -7.20
N LEU A 151 -3.64 -7.30 -7.49
CA LEU A 151 -3.02 -7.64 -8.77
C LEU A 151 -3.97 -7.46 -9.99
N LYS A 152 -5.27 -7.70 -9.80
CA LYS A 152 -6.27 -7.40 -10.85
C LYS A 152 -6.40 -5.89 -11.07
N LEU A 153 -6.46 -5.10 -10.00
CA LEU A 153 -6.50 -3.63 -10.06
C LEU A 153 -5.22 -3.09 -10.68
N SER A 154 -4.06 -3.56 -10.26
CA SER A 154 -2.77 -3.24 -10.88
C SER A 154 -2.79 -3.46 -12.40
N SER A 155 -3.24 -4.64 -12.84
CA SER A 155 -3.34 -4.95 -14.28
C SER A 155 -4.33 -4.04 -15.02
N LYS A 156 -5.43 -3.63 -14.37
CA LYS A 156 -6.39 -2.67 -14.93
C LYS A 156 -5.72 -1.31 -15.21
N TYR A 157 -4.90 -0.81 -14.29
CA TYR A 157 -4.22 0.47 -14.46
C TYR A 157 -3.08 0.39 -15.48
N PHE A 158 -2.29 -0.70 -15.52
CA PHE A 158 -1.31 -0.89 -16.59
C PHE A 158 -1.97 -0.99 -17.97
N ASN A 159 -3.15 -1.58 -18.08
CA ASN A 159 -3.92 -1.57 -19.33
C ASN A 159 -4.40 -0.16 -19.73
N LYS A 160 -4.78 0.68 -18.72
CA LYS A 160 -5.09 2.09 -19.01
C LYS A 160 -3.86 2.86 -19.48
N ALA A 161 -2.70 2.66 -18.82
CA ALA A 161 -1.44 3.25 -19.24
C ALA A 161 -1.05 2.80 -20.66
N LEU A 162 -1.20 1.49 -20.98
CA LEU A 162 -0.89 0.94 -22.29
C LEU A 162 -1.79 1.50 -23.41
N LYS A 163 -3.04 1.88 -23.10
CA LYS A 163 -3.92 2.53 -24.07
C LYS A 163 -3.49 3.95 -24.41
N LYS A 164 -2.89 4.66 -23.44
CA LYS A 164 -2.34 6.00 -23.66
C LYS A 164 -1.01 5.96 -24.38
N GLU A 165 -0.16 5.03 -23.99
CA GLU A 165 1.17 4.86 -24.53
C GLU A 165 1.48 3.36 -24.70
N LYS A 166 1.57 2.92 -25.95
CA LYS A 166 1.93 1.53 -26.28
C LYS A 166 3.43 1.34 -26.06
N ASN A 167 3.81 0.87 -24.89
CA ASN A 167 5.20 0.58 -24.54
C ASN A 167 5.37 -0.83 -23.93
N THR A 168 6.57 -1.35 -24.07
CA THR A 168 6.94 -2.69 -23.61
C THR A 168 6.83 -2.84 -22.11
N ILE A 169 7.23 -1.81 -21.35
CA ILE A 169 7.24 -1.87 -19.87
C ILE A 169 5.84 -2.12 -19.29
N ASN A 170 4.79 -1.50 -19.85
CA ASN A 170 3.41 -1.72 -19.41
C ASN A 170 2.92 -3.13 -19.76
N GLN A 171 3.31 -3.67 -20.94
CA GLN A 171 3.00 -5.05 -21.32
C GLN A 171 3.65 -6.06 -20.39
N LEU A 172 4.94 -5.88 -20.08
CA LEU A 172 5.67 -6.74 -19.14
C LEU A 172 5.09 -6.69 -17.73
N ASN A 173 4.70 -5.51 -17.25
CA ASN A 173 4.03 -5.37 -15.94
C ASN A 173 2.71 -6.17 -15.87
N ILE A 174 1.90 -6.16 -16.93
CA ILE A 174 0.66 -6.95 -16.99
C ILE A 174 0.97 -8.45 -16.94
N LEU A 175 1.99 -8.91 -17.69
CA LEU A 175 2.40 -10.31 -17.70
C LEU A 175 2.98 -10.76 -16.36
N TYR A 176 3.75 -9.90 -15.70
CA TYR A 176 4.27 -10.16 -14.36
C TYR A 176 3.14 -10.31 -13.33
N ASN A 177 2.13 -9.43 -13.35
CA ASN A 177 0.95 -9.58 -12.50
C ASN A 177 0.20 -10.89 -12.78
N LEU A 178 0.13 -11.31 -14.03
CA LEU A 178 -0.50 -12.59 -14.40
C LEU A 178 0.27 -13.78 -13.79
N ARG A 179 1.59 -13.71 -13.77
CA ARG A 179 2.44 -14.71 -13.13
C ARG A 179 2.23 -14.73 -11.61
N LEU A 180 2.29 -13.56 -10.95
CA LEU A 180 2.07 -13.43 -9.51
C LEU A 180 0.71 -13.99 -9.05
N ARG A 181 -0.28 -14.00 -9.95
CA ARG A 181 -1.60 -14.63 -9.72
C ARG A 181 -1.62 -16.15 -9.95
N GLY A 182 -0.47 -16.78 -10.13
CA GLY A 182 -0.36 -18.21 -10.37
C GLY A 182 -0.62 -18.67 -11.79
N SER A 183 -0.74 -17.75 -12.75
CA SER A 183 -0.97 -18.07 -14.17
C SER A 183 0.34 -18.05 -14.97
N GLU A 184 1.38 -18.71 -14.48
CA GLU A 184 2.74 -18.70 -15.03
C GLU A 184 2.80 -19.15 -16.50
N LYS A 185 2.20 -20.30 -16.82
CA LYS A 185 2.16 -20.82 -18.21
C LYS A 185 1.56 -19.81 -19.18
N LYS A 186 0.48 -19.12 -18.77
CA LYS A 186 -0.18 -18.09 -19.57
C LYS A 186 0.70 -16.84 -19.71
N ALA A 187 1.40 -16.43 -18.66
CA ALA A 187 2.32 -15.30 -18.69
C ALA A 187 3.47 -15.58 -19.68
N LYS A 188 4.14 -16.71 -19.58
CA LYS A 188 5.23 -17.14 -20.49
C LYS A 188 4.75 -17.26 -21.94
N LYS A 189 3.58 -17.87 -22.19
CA LYS A 189 2.99 -17.97 -23.53
C LYS A 189 2.69 -16.60 -24.15
N ASN A 190 2.21 -15.65 -23.35
CA ASN A 190 1.93 -14.31 -23.87
C ASN A 190 3.21 -13.49 -24.06
N LEU A 191 4.23 -13.72 -23.22
CA LEU A 191 5.54 -13.10 -23.38
C LEU A 191 6.18 -13.50 -24.73
N SER A 192 6.14 -14.77 -25.10
CA SER A 192 6.70 -15.24 -26.38
C SER A 192 6.05 -14.61 -27.60
N LYS A 193 4.79 -14.15 -27.51
CA LYS A 193 4.08 -13.46 -28.58
C LYS A 193 4.54 -12.01 -28.82
N LEU A 194 5.25 -11.40 -27.84
CA LEU A 194 5.71 -10.03 -27.95
C LEU A 194 6.95 -9.87 -28.84
N SER A 195 7.59 -10.99 -29.25
CA SER A 195 8.77 -11.00 -30.12
C SER A 195 9.87 -10.01 -29.65
N LEU A 196 10.11 -9.93 -28.34
CA LEU A 196 11.02 -8.96 -27.75
C LEU A 196 12.49 -9.37 -27.98
N ASN A 197 13.31 -8.42 -28.40
CA ASN A 197 14.76 -8.59 -28.45
C ASN A 197 15.36 -8.14 -27.11
N ARG A 198 15.91 -9.10 -26.33
CA ARG A 198 16.48 -8.83 -25.00
C ARG A 198 17.60 -7.78 -25.00
N SER A 199 18.36 -7.69 -26.09
CA SER A 199 19.47 -6.70 -26.18
C SER A 199 18.98 -5.25 -26.25
N THR A 200 17.76 -5.03 -26.71
CA THR A 200 17.17 -3.69 -26.85
C THR A 200 16.29 -3.27 -25.67
N LEU A 201 16.09 -4.16 -24.68
CA LEU A 201 15.32 -3.85 -23.50
C LEU A 201 16.11 -2.91 -22.54
N SER A 202 15.41 -1.95 -21.96
CA SER A 202 15.92 -1.17 -20.82
C SER A 202 16.15 -2.07 -19.61
N GLU A 203 16.94 -1.61 -18.62
CA GLU A 203 17.21 -2.38 -17.40
C GLU A 203 15.91 -2.76 -16.65
N GLY A 204 14.96 -1.84 -16.51
CA GLY A 204 13.66 -2.14 -15.89
C GLY A 204 12.87 -3.21 -16.64
N GLU A 205 12.91 -3.20 -17.97
CA GLU A 205 12.26 -4.21 -18.82
C GLU A 205 12.96 -5.57 -18.71
N LYS A 206 14.27 -5.61 -18.68
CA LYS A 206 15.05 -6.84 -18.46
C LYS A 206 14.69 -7.49 -17.12
N ILE A 207 14.66 -6.71 -16.04
CA ILE A 207 14.28 -7.20 -14.70
C ILE A 207 12.87 -7.83 -14.74
N LEU A 208 11.89 -7.17 -15.34
CA LEU A 208 10.54 -7.73 -15.46
C LEU A 208 10.50 -8.98 -16.34
N PHE A 209 11.22 -8.97 -17.44
CA PHE A 209 11.33 -10.13 -18.33
C PHE A 209 11.85 -11.34 -17.56
N GLU A 210 12.98 -11.20 -16.84
CA GLU A 210 13.56 -12.28 -16.03
C GLU A 210 12.59 -12.77 -14.95
N LYS A 211 11.91 -11.84 -14.26
CA LYS A 211 10.89 -12.20 -13.27
C LYS A 211 9.71 -12.99 -13.87
N ILE A 212 9.39 -12.82 -15.16
CA ILE A 212 8.30 -13.54 -15.81
C ILE A 212 8.74 -14.97 -16.22
N ILE A 213 10.01 -15.14 -16.64
CA ILE A 213 10.52 -16.43 -17.12
C ILE A 213 11.12 -17.31 -16.03
N ALA A 214 11.53 -16.75 -14.89
CA ALA A 214 12.14 -17.50 -13.78
C ALA A 214 11.32 -18.76 -13.45
N ASN A 215 11.96 -19.86 -13.10
CA ASN A 215 11.28 -21.02 -12.56
C ASN A 215 11.00 -20.77 -11.08
N ASN A 216 9.90 -21.28 -10.57
CA ASN A 216 9.69 -21.34 -9.13
C ASN A 216 10.55 -22.52 -8.66
N ASP A 217 11.65 -22.23 -7.96
CA ASP A 217 12.38 -23.22 -7.18
C ASP A 217 11.57 -23.58 -5.93
#